data_ea1ed00360d2b0be21f608a9482a7719
#
_entry.id   ea1ed00360d2b0be21f608a9482a7719
#
_cell.length_a   1.000
_cell.length_b   1.000
_cell.length_c   1.000
_cell.angle_alpha   90.00
_cell.angle_beta   90.00
_cell.angle_gamma   90.00
#
_symmetry.space_group_name_H-M   'P 1'
#
loop_
_entity.id
_entity.type
_entity.pdbx_description
1 polymer ?
#
loop_
_entity_poly.entity_id
_entity_poly.type
_entity_poly.pdbx_seq_one_letter_code
_entity_poly.pdbx_strand_id
1 'polypeptide(L)'
;VTTSYDRLYVEFVYYFNVARDYFECHEVMEELWLEEGRHPLYQGLLQVAVGLYHYRNGNTSGSIKLFTAALDKLDNYPEDALGIDLGQLRDDSRLYLNKLARAEEQPFAFYDLDIRILDAELEALVEELRLHPPEPHEED
;
A
#
# COMPACT_ATOMS: atom_id res chain seq x y z
N VAL A 1 -20.76 11.41 -13.05
CA VAL A 1 -20.72 9.96 -12.86
C VAL A 1 -20.14 9.65 -11.47
N THR A 2 -20.92 8.92 -10.68
CA THR A 2 -20.48 8.52 -9.34
C THR A 2 -19.64 7.27 -9.46
N THR A 3 -18.41 7.30 -8.94
CA THR A 3 -17.56 6.11 -8.89
C THR A 3 -17.78 5.37 -7.58
N SER A 4 -17.51 4.07 -7.57
CA SER A 4 -17.60 3.24 -6.37
C SER A 4 -16.40 3.41 -5.44
N TYR A 5 -15.36 4.13 -5.89
CA TYR A 5 -14.09 4.25 -5.17
C TYR A 5 -13.80 5.69 -4.80
N ASP A 6 -13.33 5.88 -3.57
CA ASP A 6 -12.87 7.17 -3.11
C ASP A 6 -11.62 7.59 -3.90
N ARG A 7 -11.54 8.88 -4.24
CA ARG A 7 -10.40 9.42 -4.99
C ARG A 7 -9.06 9.17 -4.29
N LEU A 8 -9.02 9.31 -2.97
CA LEU A 8 -7.80 9.09 -2.20
C LEU A 8 -7.33 7.64 -2.29
N TYR A 9 -8.27 6.68 -2.32
CA TYR A 9 -7.92 5.28 -2.49
C TYR A 9 -7.34 5.02 -3.88
N VAL A 10 -7.96 5.58 -4.93
CA VAL A 10 -7.43 5.44 -6.30
C VAL A 10 -6.02 6.02 -6.39
N GLU A 11 -5.79 7.20 -5.80
CA GLU A 11 -4.46 7.80 -5.76
C GLU A 11 -3.46 6.94 -5.01
N PHE A 12 -3.88 6.31 -3.91
CA PHE A 12 -3.02 5.39 -3.18
C PHE A 12 -2.53 4.25 -4.08
N VAL A 13 -3.45 3.61 -4.81
CA VAL A 13 -3.08 2.50 -5.71
C VAL A 13 -2.15 2.98 -6.82
N TYR A 14 -2.42 4.16 -7.37
CA TYR A 14 -1.56 4.79 -8.37
C TYR A 14 -0.14 5.03 -7.81
N TYR A 15 -0.03 5.67 -6.65
CA TYR A 15 1.29 5.93 -6.06
C TYR A 15 2.02 4.65 -5.71
N PHE A 16 1.30 3.62 -5.33
CA PHE A 16 1.89 2.32 -5.00
C PHE A 16 2.42 1.60 -6.24
N ASN A 17 1.58 1.45 -7.26
CA ASN A 17 1.88 0.61 -8.43
C ASN A 17 2.63 1.33 -9.55
N VAL A 18 2.37 2.61 -9.74
CA VAL A 18 2.86 3.36 -10.90
C VAL A 18 4.03 4.25 -10.51
N ALA A 19 3.79 5.20 -9.62
CA ALA A 19 4.80 6.16 -9.19
C ALA A 19 5.83 5.56 -8.22
N ARG A 20 5.48 4.48 -7.55
CA ARG A 20 6.33 3.87 -6.52
C ARG A 20 6.74 4.87 -5.45
N ASP A 21 5.84 5.80 -5.17
CA ASP A 21 6.05 6.88 -4.21
C ASP A 21 5.32 6.53 -2.91
N TYR A 22 6.03 5.81 -2.04
CA TYR A 22 5.44 5.32 -0.80
C TYR A 22 5.23 6.43 0.23
N PHE A 23 5.92 7.55 0.10
CA PHE A 23 5.64 8.71 0.92
C PHE A 23 4.26 9.30 0.59
N GLU A 24 3.96 9.49 -0.70
CA GLU A 24 2.65 9.97 -1.13
C GLU A 24 1.55 8.94 -0.81
N CYS A 25 1.86 7.64 -0.88
CA CYS A 25 0.94 6.60 -0.40
C CYS A 25 0.53 6.86 1.05
N HIS A 26 1.51 7.19 1.89
CA HIS A 26 1.27 7.50 3.30
C HIS A 26 0.34 8.70 3.44
N GLU A 27 0.62 9.79 2.70
CA GLU A 27 -0.14 11.02 2.80
C GLU A 27 -1.62 10.82 2.43
N VAL A 28 -1.89 10.23 1.27
CA VAL A 28 -3.27 10.05 0.81
C VAL A 28 -4.03 9.00 1.63
N MET A 29 -3.37 7.93 2.04
CA MET A 29 -4.04 6.88 2.80
C MET A 29 -4.28 7.29 4.25
N GLU A 30 -3.40 8.08 4.84
CA GLU A 30 -3.63 8.62 6.18
C GLU A 30 -4.87 9.53 6.18
N GLU A 31 -5.01 10.39 5.18
CA GLU A 31 -6.19 11.24 5.04
C GLU A 31 -7.46 10.40 4.92
N LEU A 32 -7.45 9.37 4.05
CA LEU A 32 -8.60 8.48 3.89
C LEU A 32 -8.90 7.71 5.18
N TRP A 33 -7.88 7.20 5.85
CA TRP A 33 -8.04 6.47 7.10
C TRP A 33 -8.72 7.33 8.18
N LEU A 34 -8.32 8.59 8.27
CA LEU A 34 -8.96 9.54 9.22
C LEU A 34 -10.40 9.85 8.82
N GLU A 35 -10.66 10.08 7.53
CA GLU A 35 -12.02 10.37 7.03
C GLU A 35 -12.99 9.20 7.25
N GLU A 36 -12.49 7.97 7.13
CA GLU A 36 -13.29 6.75 7.27
C GLU A 36 -13.30 6.20 8.70
N GLY A 37 -13.10 7.06 9.69
CA GLY A 37 -13.23 6.67 11.09
C GLY A 37 -12.13 5.74 11.58
N ARG A 38 -10.95 5.83 10.99
CA ARG A 38 -9.78 5.03 11.37
C ARG A 38 -9.98 3.53 11.09
N HIS A 39 -10.53 3.22 9.92
CA HIS A 39 -10.82 1.85 9.53
C HIS A 39 -9.54 1.01 9.42
N PRO A 40 -9.47 -0.16 10.07
CA PRO A 40 -8.23 -0.96 10.11
C PRO A 40 -7.72 -1.42 8.74
N LEU A 41 -8.62 -1.65 7.77
CA LEU A 41 -8.19 -2.08 6.43
C LEU A 41 -7.32 -1.01 5.76
N TYR A 42 -7.74 0.25 5.83
CA TYR A 42 -6.95 1.35 5.28
C TYR A 42 -5.63 1.51 6.02
N GLN A 43 -5.66 1.35 7.33
CA GLN A 43 -4.43 1.41 8.12
C GLN A 43 -3.46 0.29 7.73
N GLY A 44 -3.96 -0.92 7.50
CA GLY A 44 -3.14 -2.05 7.06
C GLY A 44 -2.46 -1.79 5.73
N LEU A 45 -3.21 -1.25 4.75
CA LEU A 45 -2.65 -0.88 3.45
C LEU A 45 -1.58 0.20 3.58
N LEU A 46 -1.86 1.23 4.39
CA LEU A 46 -0.90 2.29 4.68
C LEU A 46 0.38 1.71 5.27
N GLN A 47 0.26 0.76 6.19
CA GLN A 47 1.41 0.16 6.86
C GLN A 47 2.28 -0.67 5.92
N VAL A 48 1.71 -1.32 4.90
CA VAL A 48 2.50 -1.98 3.85
C VAL A 48 3.35 -0.94 3.11
N ALA A 49 2.75 0.16 2.69
CA ALA A 49 3.46 1.21 1.96
C ALA A 49 4.59 1.83 2.81
N VAL A 50 4.31 2.10 4.08
CA VAL A 50 5.32 2.67 4.98
C VAL A 50 6.41 1.66 5.30
N GLY A 51 6.06 0.37 5.38
CA GLY A 51 7.06 -0.70 5.53
C GLY A 51 8.04 -0.72 4.36
N LEU A 52 7.54 -0.61 3.13
CA LEU A 52 8.39 -0.52 1.93
C LEU A 52 9.25 0.75 1.96
N TYR A 53 8.65 1.88 2.34
CA TYR A 53 9.35 3.15 2.46
C TYR A 53 10.55 3.03 3.43
N HIS A 54 10.33 2.44 4.60
CA HIS A 54 11.38 2.26 5.59
C HIS A 54 12.51 1.38 5.08
N TYR A 55 12.19 0.26 4.46
CA TYR A 55 13.25 -0.63 3.96
C TYR A 55 14.05 0.02 2.83
N ARG A 56 13.38 0.72 1.92
CA ARG A 56 14.06 1.45 0.85
C ARG A 56 15.04 2.48 1.41
N ASN A 57 14.75 3.03 2.57
CA ASN A 57 15.61 4.02 3.24
C ASN A 57 16.57 3.40 4.27
N GLY A 58 16.71 2.09 4.28
CA GLY A 58 17.66 1.40 5.15
C GLY A 58 17.19 1.15 6.57
N ASN A 59 15.90 1.40 6.87
CA ASN A 59 15.34 1.18 8.21
C ASN A 59 14.67 -0.18 8.28
N THR A 60 15.47 -1.23 8.43
CA THR A 60 14.98 -2.61 8.49
C THR A 60 14.05 -2.85 9.68
N SER A 61 14.42 -2.36 10.87
CA SER A 61 13.60 -2.58 12.07
C SER A 61 12.25 -1.89 11.98
N GLY A 62 12.20 -0.69 11.43
CA GLY A 62 10.94 0.00 11.18
C GLY A 62 10.07 -0.75 10.18
N SER A 63 10.68 -1.27 9.12
CA SER A 63 9.97 -2.07 8.12
C SER A 63 9.34 -3.33 8.74
N ILE A 64 10.08 -4.04 9.57
CA ILE A 64 9.57 -5.24 10.27
C ILE A 64 8.32 -4.90 11.09
N LYS A 65 8.38 -3.82 11.86
CA LYS A 65 7.25 -3.37 12.69
C LYS A 65 6.02 -3.09 11.83
N LEU A 66 6.20 -2.39 10.73
CA LEU A 66 5.09 -1.99 9.87
C LEU A 66 4.48 -3.17 9.14
N PHE A 67 5.27 -4.08 8.58
CA PHE A 67 4.75 -5.28 7.93
C PHE A 67 4.03 -6.19 8.91
N THR A 68 4.56 -6.35 10.13
CA THR A 68 3.91 -7.13 11.17
C THR A 68 2.53 -6.56 11.51
N ALA A 69 2.45 -5.25 11.73
CA ALA A 69 1.19 -4.57 12.03
C ALA A 69 0.22 -4.64 10.86
N ALA A 70 0.70 -4.51 9.62
CA ALA A 70 -0.11 -4.60 8.42
C ALA A 70 -0.78 -5.96 8.30
N LEU A 71 -0.03 -7.04 8.44
CA LEU A 71 -0.55 -8.40 8.33
C LEU A 71 -1.59 -8.71 9.41
N ASP A 72 -1.37 -8.23 10.63
CA ASP A 72 -2.33 -8.39 11.71
C ASP A 72 -3.70 -7.80 11.35
N LYS A 73 -3.72 -6.70 10.61
CA LYS A 73 -4.95 -6.06 10.16
C LYS A 73 -5.52 -6.72 8.90
N LEU A 74 -4.69 -6.91 7.88
CA LEU A 74 -5.14 -7.38 6.58
C LEU A 74 -5.67 -8.80 6.60
N ASP A 75 -5.20 -9.64 7.52
CA ASP A 75 -5.66 -11.02 7.65
C ASP A 75 -7.15 -11.13 8.04
N ASN A 76 -7.76 -10.05 8.51
CA ASN A 76 -9.15 -10.04 8.94
C ASN A 76 -10.14 -9.71 7.81
N TYR A 77 -9.67 -9.50 6.58
CA TYR A 77 -10.52 -9.03 5.48
C TYR A 77 -10.53 -10.03 4.32
N PRO A 78 -11.61 -10.00 3.48
CA PRO A 78 -11.70 -10.89 2.34
C PRO A 78 -10.56 -10.69 1.34
N GLU A 79 -10.23 -11.75 0.61
CA GLU A 79 -9.13 -11.74 -0.36
C GLU A 79 -9.34 -10.77 -1.51
N ASP A 80 -10.60 -10.39 -1.80
CA ASP A 80 -10.96 -9.47 -2.87
C ASP A 80 -11.45 -8.11 -2.39
N ALA A 81 -11.17 -7.76 -1.14
CA ALA A 81 -11.60 -6.48 -0.58
C ALA A 81 -11.09 -5.31 -1.41
N LEU A 82 -11.91 -4.27 -1.54
CA LEU A 82 -11.57 -3.01 -2.21
C LEU A 82 -11.18 -3.17 -3.69
N GLY A 83 -11.62 -4.24 -4.36
CA GLY A 83 -11.37 -4.43 -5.79
C GLY A 83 -9.94 -4.83 -6.14
N ILE A 84 -9.16 -5.23 -5.15
CA ILE A 84 -7.77 -5.68 -5.34
C ILE A 84 -7.60 -7.12 -4.87
N ASP A 85 -6.51 -7.75 -5.30
CA ASP A 85 -6.12 -9.07 -4.79
C ASP A 85 -5.40 -8.89 -3.45
N LEU A 86 -6.19 -8.71 -2.40
CA LEU A 86 -5.66 -8.53 -1.06
C LEU A 86 -4.96 -9.80 -0.56
N GLY A 87 -5.45 -10.98 -0.97
CA GLY A 87 -4.83 -12.25 -0.62
C GLY A 87 -3.40 -12.34 -1.12
N GLN A 88 -3.17 -11.94 -2.38
CA GLN A 88 -1.80 -11.91 -2.91
C GLN A 88 -0.93 -10.89 -2.20
N LEU A 89 -1.47 -9.70 -1.93
CA LEU A 89 -0.70 -8.68 -1.21
C LEU A 89 -0.29 -9.17 0.19
N ARG A 90 -1.19 -9.88 0.88
CA ARG A 90 -0.85 -10.51 2.16
C ARG A 90 0.29 -11.50 2.04
N ASP A 91 0.20 -12.40 1.04
CA ASP A 91 1.22 -13.42 0.82
C ASP A 91 2.57 -12.79 0.49
N ASP A 92 2.57 -11.79 -0.39
CA ASP A 92 3.78 -11.07 -0.78
C ASP A 92 4.37 -10.29 0.40
N SER A 93 3.52 -9.70 1.23
CA SER A 93 3.94 -8.98 2.44
C SER A 93 4.52 -9.92 3.49
N ARG A 94 3.94 -11.12 3.64
CA ARG A 94 4.45 -12.14 4.55
C ARG A 94 5.82 -12.64 4.12
N LEU A 95 6.01 -12.86 2.82
CA LEU A 95 7.30 -13.24 2.27
C LEU A 95 8.34 -12.13 2.52
N TYR A 96 7.94 -10.88 2.30
CA TYR A 96 8.81 -9.72 2.55
C TYR A 96 9.22 -9.66 4.02
N LEU A 97 8.28 -9.85 4.92
CA LEU A 97 8.55 -9.88 6.37
C LEU A 97 9.53 -10.99 6.74
N ASN A 98 9.35 -12.18 6.16
CA ASN A 98 10.26 -13.31 6.41
C ASN A 98 11.68 -13.00 5.95
N LYS A 99 11.83 -12.33 4.80
CA LYS A 99 13.13 -11.87 4.31
C LYS A 99 13.75 -10.83 5.23
N LEU A 100 12.95 -9.87 5.70
CA LEU A 100 13.42 -8.84 6.62
C LEU A 100 13.93 -9.44 7.92
N ALA A 101 13.22 -10.44 8.45
CA ALA A 101 13.60 -11.10 9.70
C ALA A 101 14.94 -11.83 9.58
N ARG A 102 15.36 -12.19 8.38
CA ARG A 102 16.62 -12.89 8.11
C ARG A 102 17.67 -12.00 7.44
N ALA A 103 17.42 -10.70 7.35
CA ALA A 103 18.26 -9.80 6.56
C ALA A 103 19.70 -9.69 7.08
N GLU A 104 19.95 -9.90 8.37
CA GLU A 104 21.31 -9.91 8.92
C GLU A 104 22.12 -11.08 8.39
N GLU A 105 21.51 -12.25 8.24
CA GLU A 105 22.16 -13.47 7.76
C GLU A 105 22.08 -13.59 6.24
N GLN A 106 20.98 -13.15 5.65
CA GLN A 106 20.69 -13.24 4.22
C GLN A 106 20.21 -11.88 3.72
N PRO A 107 21.12 -10.90 3.54
CA PRO A 107 20.72 -9.59 3.06
C PRO A 107 20.14 -9.66 1.66
N PHE A 108 19.17 -8.79 1.38
CA PHE A 108 18.55 -8.70 0.06
C PHE A 108 18.33 -7.25 -0.33
N ALA A 109 18.36 -6.99 -1.63
CA ALA A 109 18.11 -5.65 -2.15
C ALA A 109 16.62 -5.32 -2.08
N PHE A 110 16.30 -4.04 -1.88
CA PHE A 110 14.93 -3.57 -1.93
C PHE A 110 14.27 -3.97 -3.26
N TYR A 111 13.01 -4.38 -3.20
CA TYR A 111 12.18 -4.56 -4.39
C TYR A 111 10.76 -4.11 -4.09
N ASP A 112 10.06 -3.63 -5.11
CA ASP A 112 8.69 -3.18 -4.98
C ASP A 112 7.72 -4.35 -4.90
N LEU A 113 6.59 -4.14 -4.24
CA LEU A 113 5.44 -5.02 -4.32
C LEU A 113 4.42 -4.42 -5.29
N ASP A 114 3.53 -5.26 -5.82
CA ASP A 114 2.45 -4.83 -6.69
C ASP A 114 1.11 -5.12 -6.03
N ILE A 115 0.19 -4.17 -6.14
CA ILE A 115 -1.20 -4.39 -5.80
C ILE A 115 -1.91 -4.80 -7.09
N ARG A 116 -2.30 -6.08 -7.17
CA ARG A 116 -3.04 -6.56 -8.33
C ARG A 116 -4.48 -6.08 -8.27
N ILE A 117 -4.92 -5.37 -9.30
CA ILE A 117 -6.28 -4.84 -9.38
C ILE A 117 -7.18 -5.90 -10.02
N LEU A 118 -8.29 -6.24 -9.36
CA LEU A 118 -9.26 -7.22 -9.85
C LEU A 118 -10.45 -6.58 -10.51
N ASP A 119 -10.86 -5.39 -10.05
CA ASP A 119 -12.04 -4.71 -10.56
C ASP A 119 -11.71 -3.78 -11.71
N ALA A 120 -12.46 -3.90 -12.82
CA ALA A 120 -12.22 -3.14 -14.03
C ALA A 120 -12.42 -1.63 -13.84
N GLU A 121 -13.37 -1.22 -13.00
CA GLU A 121 -13.58 0.21 -12.70
C GLU A 121 -12.35 0.82 -12.00
N LEU A 122 -11.83 0.12 -11.00
CA LEU A 122 -10.63 0.58 -10.29
C LEU A 122 -9.43 0.67 -11.24
N GLU A 123 -9.26 -0.35 -12.08
CA GLU A 123 -8.17 -0.36 -13.06
C GLU A 123 -8.27 0.84 -14.01
N ALA A 124 -9.46 1.15 -14.50
CA ALA A 124 -9.68 2.29 -15.38
C ALA A 124 -9.37 3.62 -14.68
N LEU A 125 -9.75 3.75 -13.40
CA LEU A 125 -9.49 4.96 -12.62
C LEU A 125 -7.99 5.17 -12.37
N VAL A 126 -7.27 4.09 -12.09
CA VAL A 126 -5.80 4.16 -11.90
C VAL A 126 -5.12 4.49 -13.23
N GLU A 127 -5.57 3.90 -14.34
CA GLU A 127 -5.04 4.19 -15.68
C GLU A 127 -5.22 5.67 -16.04
N GLU A 128 -6.37 6.26 -15.67
CA GLU A 128 -6.62 7.68 -15.87
C GLU A 128 -5.58 8.53 -15.14
N LEU A 129 -5.21 8.14 -13.92
CA LEU A 129 -4.16 8.84 -13.17
C LEU A 129 -2.78 8.64 -13.78
N ARG A 130 -2.53 7.47 -14.39
CA ARG A 130 -1.26 7.24 -15.09
C ARG A 130 -1.11 8.18 -16.28
N LEU A 131 -2.21 8.44 -17.00
CA LEU A 131 -2.22 9.33 -18.16
C LEU A 131 -2.24 10.80 -17.74
N HIS A 132 -2.88 11.12 -16.64
CA HIS A 132 -3.02 12.46 -16.08
C HIS A 132 -2.64 12.45 -14.60
N PRO A 133 -1.33 12.44 -14.30
CA PRO A 133 -0.86 12.26 -12.91
C PRO A 133 -1.42 13.33 -11.97
N PRO A 134 -1.77 12.93 -10.76
CA PRO A 134 -2.19 13.90 -9.73
C PRO A 134 -0.98 14.72 -9.27
N GLU A 135 -1.23 15.92 -8.78
CA GLU A 135 -0.17 16.70 -8.15
C GLU A 135 0.12 16.12 -6.77
N PRO A 136 1.41 16.06 -6.37
CA PRO A 136 1.75 15.62 -5.02
C PRO A 136 1.10 16.50 -3.97
N HIS A 137 0.72 15.90 -2.84
CA HIS A 137 0.19 16.66 -1.71
C HIS A 137 1.32 17.49 -1.11
N GLU A 138 1.11 18.80 -1.04
CA GLU A 138 2.08 19.70 -0.44
C GLU A 138 1.97 19.64 1.08
N GLU A 139 3.10 19.64 1.76
CA GLU A 139 3.14 19.83 3.20
C GLU A 139 3.13 21.33 3.48
N ASP A 140 2.15 21.76 4.23
CA ASP A 140 2.10 23.13 4.70
C ASP A 140 2.83 23.30 6.03
#